data_9bb4cefd0017d43c9a1049829288ec00
#
_entry.id   9bb4cefd0017d43c9a1049829288ec00
#
_cell.length_a   1.000
_cell.length_b   1.000
_cell.length_c   1.000
_cell.angle_alpha   90.00
_cell.angle_beta   90.00
_cell.angle_gamma   90.00
#
_symmetry.space_group_name_H-M   'P 1'
#
loop_
_entity.id
_entity.type
_entity.pdbx_description
1 polymer ?
#
loop_
_entity_poly.entity_id
_entity_poly.type
_entity_poly.pdbx_seq_one_letter_code
_entity_poly.pdbx_strand_id
1 'polypeptide(L)'
;MAFSWLKPKNLISRLIWVGVGIFIGILLAQSDEVLRFLSPAPKSLVSARIFTDTDVNALISIHNSEEATAKRDELVKFIWGPGGLPKDMPSKVEGNVVDDKRYADLPNLKRIERYTVTMDWGFTSTAYHFLPAQGYNGKLMIYQGGHDGDFIIAKDLFKFFLGQGFGVLALSMPMEAPNNQPVVDLEHIGRIQLTFHDQLKFLKMKAGHPVQLFLTPITVCLNQLQALKYYDSFYMTGVSGGGWTTTIYAALDPRIKRSYPVAGSLPLHLREDRDRANSAHHGADWGDYEQSIPELYAIANYLDLYILSSVGDGRKQLQMLNKYDPCCLAGESFRTYENVVNDRVKALGSGGSFAVFLDTKNRFHSISAAALDTMLNDIKSN
;
A
#
# COMPACT_ATOMS: atom_id res chain seq x y z
N MET A 1 70.82 14.15 -29.79
CA MET A 1 69.37 14.14 -30.16
C MET A 1 68.97 12.71 -30.23
N ALA A 2 68.29 12.23 -29.16
CA ALA A 2 67.80 10.85 -29.05
C ALA A 2 66.27 10.87 -28.92
N PHE A 3 65.62 10.58 -30.02
CA PHE A 3 64.21 10.22 -29.98
C PHE A 3 64.04 8.82 -29.40
N SER A 4 63.65 8.69 -28.13
CA SER A 4 63.36 7.39 -27.53
C SER A 4 61.95 6.91 -27.97
N TRP A 5 61.95 5.81 -28.64
CA TRP A 5 60.81 5.11 -29.17
C TRP A 5 59.79 4.74 -28.05
N LEU A 6 58.61 5.27 -28.14
CA LEU A 6 57.44 4.75 -27.40
C LEU A 6 57.16 3.32 -27.88
N LYS A 7 57.42 2.33 -27.03
CA LYS A 7 57.20 0.92 -27.33
C LYS A 7 55.74 0.70 -27.72
N PRO A 8 55.44 0.02 -28.85
CA PRO A 8 54.07 -0.16 -29.35
C PRO A 8 53.11 -0.79 -28.33
N LYS A 9 53.62 -1.63 -27.41
CA LYS A 9 52.82 -2.22 -26.31
C LYS A 9 52.13 -1.20 -25.39
N ASN A 10 52.75 -0.03 -25.21
CA ASN A 10 52.17 1.02 -24.34
C ASN A 10 51.06 1.81 -25.04
N LEU A 11 51.12 1.92 -26.35
CA LEU A 11 50.12 2.63 -27.12
C LEU A 11 48.81 1.84 -27.23
N ILE A 12 48.92 0.53 -27.53
CA ILE A 12 47.77 -0.38 -27.61
C ILE A 12 47.10 -0.48 -26.25
N SER A 13 47.84 -0.62 -25.15
CA SER A 13 47.29 -0.65 -23.80
C SER A 13 46.57 0.66 -23.47
N ARG A 14 47.10 1.81 -23.79
CA ARG A 14 46.43 3.11 -23.57
C ARG A 14 45.17 3.26 -24.41
N LEU A 15 45.17 2.81 -25.67
CA LEU A 15 43.97 2.82 -26.51
C LEU A 15 42.88 1.87 -25.98
N ILE A 16 43.26 0.69 -25.45
CA ILE A 16 42.33 -0.22 -24.82
C ILE A 16 41.69 0.41 -23.56
N TRP A 17 42.49 1.04 -22.69
CA TRP A 17 41.98 1.72 -21.50
C TRP A 17 41.12 2.93 -21.82
N VAL A 18 41.42 3.70 -22.84
CA VAL A 18 40.58 4.79 -23.32
C VAL A 18 39.29 4.25 -23.92
N GLY A 19 39.37 3.17 -24.71
CA GLY A 19 38.17 2.50 -25.25
C GLY A 19 37.26 1.92 -24.16
N VAL A 20 37.83 1.26 -23.16
CA VAL A 20 37.09 0.75 -22.00
C VAL A 20 36.50 1.89 -21.18
N GLY A 21 37.23 2.98 -20.97
CA GLY A 21 36.71 4.16 -20.26
C GLY A 21 35.54 4.83 -21.00
N ILE A 22 35.62 4.95 -22.33
CA ILE A 22 34.54 5.48 -23.17
C ILE A 22 33.33 4.53 -23.14
N PHE A 23 33.53 3.20 -23.22
CA PHE A 23 32.47 2.21 -23.19
C PHE A 23 31.76 2.18 -21.83
N ILE A 24 32.53 2.24 -20.73
CA ILE A 24 31.95 2.36 -19.37
C ILE A 24 31.22 3.70 -19.22
N GLY A 25 31.77 4.79 -19.74
CA GLY A 25 31.14 6.11 -19.75
C GLY A 25 29.81 6.12 -20.51
N ILE A 26 29.74 5.43 -21.66
CA ILE A 26 28.50 5.27 -22.43
C ILE A 26 27.50 4.40 -21.71
N LEU A 27 27.92 3.29 -21.08
CA LEU A 27 27.04 2.42 -20.28
C LEU A 27 26.50 3.14 -19.05
N LEU A 28 27.34 3.92 -18.36
CA LEU A 28 26.89 4.74 -17.23
C LEU A 28 25.98 5.88 -17.69
N ALA A 29 26.25 6.50 -18.85
CA ALA A 29 25.40 7.55 -19.40
C ALA A 29 24.06 7.03 -19.93
N GLN A 30 23.92 5.72 -20.16
CA GLN A 30 22.65 5.06 -20.49
C GLN A 30 21.93 4.48 -19.28
N SER A 31 22.54 4.50 -18.08
CA SER A 31 21.83 4.15 -16.86
C SER A 31 20.88 5.28 -16.49
N ASP A 32 19.64 4.94 -16.19
CA ASP A 32 18.63 5.92 -15.76
C ASP A 32 19.10 6.79 -14.59
N GLU A 33 19.95 6.26 -13.71
CA GLU A 33 20.54 7.01 -12.59
C GLU A 33 21.52 8.10 -13.04
N VAL A 34 22.36 7.82 -14.03
CA VAL A 34 23.33 8.81 -14.55
C VAL A 34 22.64 9.84 -15.41
N LEU A 35 21.64 9.44 -16.21
CA LEU A 35 20.81 10.36 -16.98
C LEU A 35 20.03 11.30 -16.05
N ARG A 36 19.51 10.80 -14.93
CA ARG A 36 18.87 11.62 -13.88
C ARG A 36 19.86 12.59 -13.22
N PHE A 37 21.09 12.18 -12.98
CA PHE A 37 22.12 13.05 -12.38
C PHE A 37 22.63 14.13 -13.33
N LEU A 38 22.66 13.85 -14.63
CA LEU A 38 23.14 14.77 -15.67
C LEU A 38 22.04 15.64 -16.29
N SER A 39 20.77 15.28 -16.09
CA SER A 39 19.65 16.12 -16.52
C SER A 39 19.57 17.35 -15.61
N PRO A 40 19.63 18.57 -16.13
CA PRO A 40 19.35 19.74 -15.32
C PRO A 40 17.95 19.58 -14.75
N ALA A 41 17.82 19.62 -13.42
CA ALA A 41 16.53 19.59 -12.76
C ALA A 41 15.65 20.66 -13.45
N PRO A 42 14.44 20.30 -13.92
CA PRO A 42 13.53 21.31 -14.43
C PRO A 42 13.35 22.35 -13.34
N LYS A 43 13.44 23.63 -13.70
CA LYS A 43 13.23 24.75 -12.76
C LYS A 43 11.97 24.46 -11.97
N SER A 44 12.10 24.34 -10.64
CA SER A 44 11.05 23.96 -9.73
C SER A 44 9.77 24.67 -10.05
N LEU A 45 8.77 23.92 -10.47
CA LEU A 45 7.39 24.34 -10.25
C LEU A 45 7.26 24.52 -8.75
N VAL A 46 6.64 25.60 -8.31
CA VAL A 46 6.43 25.90 -6.87
C VAL A 46 5.85 24.64 -6.23
N SER A 47 6.55 24.06 -5.25
CA SER A 47 6.04 22.91 -4.50
C SER A 47 4.71 23.32 -3.84
N ALA A 48 3.73 22.43 -3.83
CA ALA A 48 2.49 22.68 -3.14
C ALA A 48 2.80 22.96 -1.66
N ARG A 49 2.27 24.07 -1.15
CA ARG A 49 2.44 24.46 0.24
C ARG A 49 1.60 23.55 1.11
N ILE A 50 2.20 22.98 2.15
CA ILE A 50 1.46 22.30 3.23
C ILE A 50 0.93 23.33 4.23
N PHE A 51 -0.27 23.05 4.78
CA PHE A 51 -0.97 23.95 5.68
C PHE A 51 -1.06 23.34 7.08
N THR A 52 0.00 23.49 7.86
CA THR A 52 0.11 22.97 9.23
C THR A 52 -0.69 23.77 10.25
N ASP A 53 -1.19 24.94 9.89
CA ASP A 53 -2.03 25.83 10.66
C ASP A 53 -3.54 25.58 10.49
N THR A 54 -3.91 24.57 9.70
CA THR A 54 -5.30 24.17 9.50
C THR A 54 -5.93 23.69 10.81
N ASP A 55 -7.14 24.18 11.12
CA ASP A 55 -7.92 23.67 12.25
C ASP A 55 -8.41 22.25 11.96
N VAL A 56 -7.65 21.27 12.46
CA VAL A 56 -7.94 19.85 12.26
C VAL A 56 -9.28 19.44 12.89
N ASN A 57 -9.68 20.04 14.03
CA ASN A 57 -10.97 19.74 14.65
C ASN A 57 -12.14 20.14 13.77
N ALA A 58 -12.04 21.25 13.06
CA ALA A 58 -13.07 21.71 12.14
C ALA A 58 -13.25 20.82 10.91
N LEU A 59 -12.24 20.00 10.57
CA LEU A 59 -12.30 19.07 9.45
C LEU A 59 -12.90 17.71 9.81
N ILE A 60 -12.95 17.35 11.10
CA ILE A 60 -13.50 16.08 11.56
C ILE A 60 -15.03 16.17 11.57
N SER A 61 -15.70 15.24 10.91
CA SER A 61 -17.16 15.20 10.81
C SER A 61 -17.81 14.14 11.70
N ILE A 62 -17.03 13.35 12.45
CA ILE A 62 -17.49 12.31 13.36
C ILE A 62 -17.39 12.80 14.80
N HIS A 63 -18.55 13.02 15.47
CA HIS A 63 -18.60 13.56 16.83
C HIS A 63 -19.17 12.59 17.87
N ASN A 64 -19.87 11.54 17.43
CA ASN A 64 -20.46 10.50 18.27
C ASN A 64 -20.46 9.14 17.56
N SER A 65 -20.82 8.09 18.28
CA SER A 65 -20.80 6.71 17.78
C SER A 65 -21.83 6.44 16.68
N GLU A 66 -22.96 7.14 16.72
CA GLU A 66 -24.01 7.04 15.70
C GLU A 66 -23.50 7.62 14.37
N GLU A 67 -22.86 8.76 14.41
CA GLU A 67 -22.24 9.37 13.21
C GLU A 67 -21.11 8.50 12.65
N ALA A 68 -20.29 7.86 13.50
CA ALA A 68 -19.28 6.92 13.06
C ALA A 68 -19.89 5.71 12.33
N THR A 69 -20.98 5.18 12.85
CA THR A 69 -21.71 4.08 12.22
C THR A 69 -22.34 4.51 10.89
N ALA A 70 -23.08 5.62 10.90
CA ALA A 70 -23.74 6.14 9.70
C ALA A 70 -22.74 6.45 8.57
N LYS A 71 -21.61 7.04 8.92
CA LYS A 71 -20.55 7.37 7.95
C LYS A 71 -19.89 6.13 7.36
N ARG A 72 -19.65 5.08 8.16
CA ARG A 72 -19.18 3.78 7.67
C ARG A 72 -20.18 3.16 6.70
N ASP A 73 -21.48 3.17 7.06
CA ASP A 73 -22.53 2.61 6.21
C ASP A 73 -22.65 3.39 4.89
N GLU A 74 -22.50 4.71 4.93
CA GLU A 74 -22.50 5.55 3.74
C GLU A 74 -21.31 5.24 2.82
N LEU A 75 -20.11 5.09 3.37
CA LEU A 75 -18.91 4.65 2.63
C LEU A 75 -19.11 3.28 2.00
N VAL A 76 -19.61 2.30 2.77
CA VAL A 76 -19.89 0.95 2.29
C VAL A 76 -20.90 0.98 1.15
N LYS A 77 -21.95 1.77 1.28
CA LYS A 77 -22.97 1.96 0.24
C LYS A 77 -22.41 2.64 -1.01
N PHE A 78 -21.55 3.65 -0.84
CA PHE A 78 -20.88 4.30 -1.97
C PHE A 78 -20.00 3.30 -2.74
N ILE A 79 -19.22 2.50 -2.02
CA ILE A 79 -18.23 1.59 -2.61
C ILE A 79 -18.90 0.39 -3.30
N TRP A 80 -19.85 -0.28 -2.65
CA TRP A 80 -20.46 -1.52 -3.15
C TRP A 80 -21.94 -1.42 -3.52
N GLY A 81 -22.54 -0.24 -3.35
CA GLY A 81 -23.97 -0.05 -3.56
C GLY A 81 -24.82 -0.55 -2.36
N PRO A 82 -26.14 -0.66 -2.56
CA PRO A 82 -27.09 -0.97 -1.47
C PRO A 82 -26.93 -2.36 -0.86
N GLY A 83 -26.19 -3.27 -1.52
CA GLY A 83 -25.92 -4.62 -1.00
C GLY A 83 -24.95 -4.66 0.19
N GLY A 84 -24.23 -3.57 0.43
CA GLY A 84 -23.22 -3.48 1.47
C GLY A 84 -21.94 -4.26 1.16
N LEU A 85 -21.21 -4.66 2.20
CA LEU A 85 -20.00 -5.47 2.05
C LEU A 85 -20.29 -6.78 1.33
N PRO A 86 -19.48 -7.20 0.33
CA PRO A 86 -19.64 -8.47 -0.37
C PRO A 86 -19.71 -9.67 0.60
N LYS A 87 -20.62 -10.59 0.31
CA LYS A 87 -20.76 -11.86 1.06
C LYS A 87 -20.21 -13.04 0.29
N ASP A 88 -19.68 -12.78 -0.89
CA ASP A 88 -19.14 -13.80 -1.79
C ASP A 88 -17.90 -14.47 -1.21
N MET A 89 -17.62 -15.66 -1.77
CA MET A 89 -16.40 -16.43 -1.52
C MET A 89 -15.51 -16.35 -2.77
N PRO A 90 -14.20 -16.66 -2.68
CA PRO A 90 -13.33 -16.74 -3.85
C PRO A 90 -13.95 -17.63 -4.95
N SER A 91 -13.86 -17.20 -6.19
CA SER A 91 -14.36 -17.97 -7.34
C SER A 91 -13.58 -19.26 -7.55
N LYS A 92 -12.33 -19.31 -7.08
CA LYS A 92 -11.49 -20.50 -7.08
C LYS A 92 -10.56 -20.52 -5.87
N VAL A 93 -10.40 -21.71 -5.27
CA VAL A 93 -9.42 -21.97 -4.21
C VAL A 93 -8.56 -23.14 -4.63
N GLU A 94 -7.25 -22.94 -4.70
CA GLU A 94 -6.26 -23.97 -5.03
C GLU A 94 -5.39 -24.20 -3.81
N GLY A 95 -5.46 -25.43 -3.27
CA GLY A 95 -4.66 -25.82 -2.12
C GLY A 95 -3.25 -26.25 -2.52
N ASN A 96 -2.30 -26.01 -1.65
CA ASN A 96 -0.91 -26.47 -1.76
C ASN A 96 -0.23 -26.11 -3.08
N VAL A 97 -0.18 -24.83 -3.40
CA VAL A 97 0.52 -24.31 -4.58
C VAL A 97 2.03 -24.49 -4.38
N VAL A 98 2.59 -25.58 -4.95
CA VAL A 98 4.01 -25.97 -4.76
C VAL A 98 4.92 -25.49 -5.89
N ASP A 99 4.35 -25.06 -6.99
CA ASP A 99 5.04 -24.65 -8.21
C ASP A 99 5.59 -23.21 -8.15
N ASP A 100 5.22 -22.43 -7.14
CA ASP A 100 5.80 -21.12 -6.95
C ASP A 100 7.09 -21.18 -6.13
N LYS A 101 8.18 -21.45 -6.83
CA LYS A 101 9.52 -21.56 -6.25
C LYS A 101 10.02 -20.29 -5.56
N ARG A 102 9.39 -19.14 -5.82
CA ARG A 102 9.75 -17.86 -5.19
C ARG A 102 9.59 -17.86 -3.67
N TYR A 103 8.71 -18.73 -3.16
CA TYR A 103 8.37 -18.85 -1.74
C TYR A 103 8.90 -20.12 -1.08
N ALA A 104 9.62 -20.99 -1.81
CA ALA A 104 10.08 -22.27 -1.30
C ALA A 104 11.05 -22.17 -0.10
N ASP A 105 11.74 -21.05 0.04
CA ASP A 105 12.70 -20.77 1.11
C ASP A 105 12.10 -20.02 2.32
N LEU A 106 10.75 -19.82 2.36
CA LEU A 106 10.12 -19.22 3.51
C LEU A 106 10.22 -20.14 4.73
N PRO A 107 10.81 -19.66 5.85
CA PRO A 107 10.88 -20.44 7.07
C PRO A 107 9.47 -20.67 7.63
N ASN A 108 9.28 -21.80 8.27
CA ASN A 108 8.01 -22.18 8.90
C ASN A 108 6.79 -22.22 7.95
N LEU A 109 7.01 -22.36 6.65
CA LEU A 109 5.94 -22.51 5.68
C LEU A 109 5.46 -23.95 5.62
N LYS A 110 4.15 -24.19 5.85
CA LYS A 110 3.49 -25.49 5.69
C LYS A 110 2.97 -25.67 4.27
N ARG A 111 2.20 -24.71 3.78
CA ARG A 111 1.61 -24.70 2.45
C ARG A 111 1.19 -23.30 2.04
N ILE A 112 0.96 -23.11 0.76
CA ILE A 112 0.36 -21.93 0.16
C ILE A 112 -0.98 -22.33 -0.44
N GLU A 113 -2.03 -21.55 -0.16
CA GLU A 113 -3.31 -21.62 -0.85
C GLU A 113 -3.44 -20.40 -1.76
N ARG A 114 -3.91 -20.58 -2.99
CA ARG A 114 -4.15 -19.49 -3.92
C ARG A 114 -5.63 -19.27 -4.08
N TYR A 115 -6.08 -18.06 -3.81
CA TYR A 115 -7.45 -17.63 -3.97
C TYR A 115 -7.57 -16.75 -5.22
N THR A 116 -8.61 -17.00 -6.03
CA THR A 116 -8.94 -16.16 -7.17
C THR A 116 -10.27 -15.49 -6.90
N VAL A 117 -10.33 -14.18 -7.02
CA VAL A 117 -11.54 -13.37 -6.90
C VAL A 117 -11.85 -12.75 -8.26
N THR A 118 -13.00 -13.12 -8.82
CA THR A 118 -13.48 -12.56 -10.09
C THR A 118 -14.42 -11.40 -9.79
N MET A 119 -14.23 -10.29 -10.49
CA MET A 119 -15.01 -9.05 -10.33
C MET A 119 -15.56 -8.57 -11.66
N ASP A 120 -16.33 -7.48 -11.64
CA ASP A 120 -16.86 -6.85 -12.85
C ASP A 120 -15.75 -6.48 -13.83
N TRP A 121 -16.12 -6.28 -15.10
CA TRP A 121 -15.22 -5.90 -16.19
C TRP A 121 -14.08 -6.90 -16.47
N GLY A 122 -14.21 -8.14 -16.00
CA GLY A 122 -13.21 -9.17 -16.19
C GLY A 122 -11.97 -9.03 -15.30
N PHE A 123 -12.02 -8.19 -14.26
CA PHE A 123 -10.97 -8.16 -13.28
C PHE A 123 -10.90 -9.46 -12.49
N THR A 124 -9.68 -9.93 -12.30
CA THR A 124 -9.38 -11.03 -11.39
C THR A 124 -8.27 -10.62 -10.44
N SER A 125 -8.48 -10.87 -9.15
CA SER A 125 -7.44 -10.72 -8.14
C SER A 125 -6.98 -12.07 -7.65
N THR A 126 -5.67 -12.22 -7.52
CA THR A 126 -5.00 -13.42 -7.00
C THR A 126 -4.43 -13.11 -5.64
N ALA A 127 -4.86 -13.84 -4.63
CA ALA A 127 -4.32 -13.76 -3.28
C ALA A 127 -3.61 -15.05 -2.89
N TYR A 128 -2.51 -14.94 -2.15
CA TYR A 128 -1.81 -16.07 -1.58
C TYR A 128 -1.97 -16.11 -0.07
N HIS A 129 -2.44 -17.24 0.42
CA HIS A 129 -2.58 -17.53 1.84
C HIS A 129 -1.48 -18.50 2.27
N PHE A 130 -0.53 -17.99 3.05
CA PHE A 130 0.62 -18.73 3.59
C PHE A 130 0.27 -19.24 4.99
N LEU A 131 0.36 -20.55 5.20
CA LEU A 131 0.08 -21.17 6.48
C LEU A 131 1.37 -21.60 7.17
N PRO A 132 1.55 -21.30 8.47
CA PRO A 132 2.72 -21.73 9.22
C PRO A 132 2.71 -23.24 9.47
N ALA A 133 3.90 -23.86 9.50
CA ALA A 133 4.05 -25.28 9.81
C ALA A 133 3.97 -25.57 11.30
N GLN A 134 4.45 -24.65 12.14
CA GLN A 134 4.52 -24.79 13.59
C GLN A 134 4.12 -23.49 14.29
N GLY A 135 3.74 -23.59 15.56
CA GLY A 135 3.46 -22.42 16.40
C GLY A 135 2.25 -21.60 15.94
N TYR A 136 1.31 -22.21 15.21
CA TYR A 136 0.09 -21.53 14.77
C TYR A 136 -0.63 -20.90 15.95
N ASN A 137 -0.90 -19.60 15.86
CA ASN A 137 -1.36 -18.77 16.98
C ASN A 137 -2.79 -18.20 16.78
N GLY A 138 -3.54 -18.63 15.75
CA GLY A 138 -4.87 -18.13 15.45
C GLY A 138 -4.94 -16.71 14.88
N LYS A 139 -3.81 -16.13 14.51
CA LYS A 139 -3.72 -14.75 14.03
C LYS A 139 -3.37 -14.69 12.55
N LEU A 140 -4.03 -13.79 11.81
CA LEU A 140 -3.75 -13.54 10.40
C LEU A 140 -3.16 -12.12 10.24
N MET A 141 -2.03 -12.03 9.55
CA MET A 141 -1.53 -10.76 9.01
C MET A 141 -1.90 -10.67 7.53
N ILE A 142 -2.70 -9.68 7.16
CA ILE A 142 -3.04 -9.36 5.78
C ILE A 142 -2.00 -8.35 5.29
N TYR A 143 -1.34 -8.67 4.20
CA TYR A 143 -0.45 -7.75 3.50
C TYR A 143 -1.09 -7.31 2.19
N GLN A 144 -1.20 -6.01 2.00
CA GLN A 144 -1.61 -5.41 0.74
C GLN A 144 -0.40 -4.75 0.07
N GLY A 145 -0.04 -5.19 -1.12
CA GLY A 145 0.96 -4.56 -1.97
C GLY A 145 0.50 -3.18 -2.44
N GLY A 146 1.46 -2.30 -2.72
CA GLY A 146 1.24 -1.01 -3.36
C GLY A 146 1.44 -1.08 -4.88
N HIS A 147 1.95 0.01 -5.47
CA HIS A 147 2.23 0.11 -6.90
C HIS A 147 3.55 -0.53 -7.33
N ASP A 148 4.22 -1.24 -6.43
CA ASP A 148 5.53 -1.87 -6.71
C ASP A 148 5.40 -3.24 -7.41
N GLY A 149 4.21 -3.60 -7.89
CA GLY A 149 3.93 -4.84 -8.59
C GLY A 149 3.62 -6.02 -7.66
N ASP A 150 4.25 -7.17 -7.89
CA ASP A 150 3.98 -8.41 -7.17
C ASP A 150 4.28 -8.28 -5.66
N PHE A 151 3.38 -8.77 -4.82
CA PHE A 151 3.54 -8.81 -3.36
C PHE A 151 4.77 -9.59 -2.86
N ILE A 152 5.53 -10.25 -3.75
CA ILE A 152 6.81 -10.91 -3.38
C ILE A 152 7.83 -9.93 -2.78
N ILE A 153 7.73 -8.65 -3.08
CA ILE A 153 8.57 -7.60 -2.48
C ILE A 153 8.48 -7.60 -0.95
N ALA A 154 7.36 -8.06 -0.38
CA ALA A 154 7.15 -8.17 1.05
C ALA A 154 7.60 -9.51 1.66
N LYS A 155 8.42 -10.29 0.97
CA LYS A 155 8.86 -11.63 1.42
C LYS A 155 9.48 -11.62 2.83
N ASP A 156 10.16 -10.55 3.22
CA ASP A 156 10.74 -10.44 4.57
C ASP A 156 9.64 -10.26 5.65
N LEU A 157 8.55 -9.56 5.34
CA LEU A 157 7.37 -9.53 6.20
C LEU A 157 6.75 -10.93 6.33
N PHE A 158 6.65 -11.68 5.23
CA PHE A 158 6.12 -13.06 5.28
C PHE A 158 6.98 -13.95 6.17
N LYS A 159 8.32 -13.91 6.01
CA LYS A 159 9.26 -14.62 6.89
C LYS A 159 9.06 -14.26 8.35
N PHE A 160 8.93 -12.96 8.62
CA PHE A 160 8.79 -12.45 9.98
C PHE A 160 7.52 -12.99 10.65
N PHE A 161 6.35 -12.81 10.03
CA PHE A 161 5.09 -13.22 10.65
C PHE A 161 4.87 -14.73 10.66
N LEU A 162 5.28 -15.46 9.61
CA LEU A 162 5.27 -16.92 9.62
C LEU A 162 6.15 -17.48 10.74
N GLY A 163 7.33 -16.87 10.96
CA GLY A 163 8.23 -17.23 12.06
C GLY A 163 7.61 -17.02 13.45
N GLN A 164 6.63 -16.13 13.58
CA GLN A 164 5.87 -15.89 14.80
C GLN A 164 4.57 -16.73 14.88
N GLY A 165 4.33 -17.65 13.94
CA GLY A 165 3.15 -18.51 13.91
C GLY A 165 1.87 -17.88 13.37
N PHE A 166 1.96 -16.70 12.76
CA PHE A 166 0.83 -16.09 12.06
C PHE A 166 0.60 -16.78 10.70
N GLY A 167 -0.65 -16.86 10.26
CA GLY A 167 -0.91 -16.96 8.85
C GLY A 167 -0.68 -15.60 8.16
N VAL A 168 -0.36 -15.63 6.87
CA VAL A 168 -0.21 -14.42 6.07
C VAL A 168 -1.11 -14.51 4.84
N LEU A 169 -1.92 -13.49 4.60
CA LEU A 169 -2.70 -13.34 3.38
C LEU A 169 -2.11 -12.18 2.59
N ALA A 170 -1.58 -12.45 1.40
CA ALA A 170 -0.96 -11.43 0.54
C ALA A 170 -1.82 -11.15 -0.68
N LEU A 171 -2.05 -9.86 -0.96
CA LEU A 171 -2.79 -9.34 -2.11
C LEU A 171 -2.02 -8.19 -2.76
N SER A 172 -2.30 -7.93 -4.04
CA SER A 172 -1.83 -6.76 -4.78
C SER A 172 -3.01 -5.87 -5.17
N MET A 173 -2.71 -4.62 -5.54
CA MET A 173 -3.70 -3.70 -6.07
C MET A 173 -4.25 -4.17 -7.43
N PRO A 174 -5.39 -3.65 -7.89
CA PRO A 174 -5.90 -3.97 -9.23
C PRO A 174 -4.83 -3.72 -10.29
N MET A 175 -4.74 -4.60 -11.30
CA MET A 175 -3.79 -4.52 -12.43
C MET A 175 -2.30 -4.65 -12.05
N GLU A 176 -1.97 -4.67 -10.76
CA GLU A 176 -0.62 -5.01 -10.29
C GLU A 176 -0.45 -6.53 -10.20
N ALA A 177 0.72 -7.04 -10.57
CA ALA A 177 0.99 -8.48 -10.54
C ALA A 177 0.77 -9.07 -9.12
N PRO A 178 0.21 -10.26 -9.01
CA PRO A 178 -0.16 -11.23 -10.04
C PRO A 178 -1.59 -11.07 -10.62
N ASN A 179 -2.24 -9.94 -10.39
CA ASN A 179 -3.58 -9.66 -10.90
C ASN A 179 -3.56 -9.44 -12.42
N ASN A 180 -4.69 -9.64 -13.08
CA ASN A 180 -4.76 -9.40 -14.50
C ASN A 180 -4.94 -7.92 -14.86
N GLN A 181 -4.65 -7.63 -16.11
CA GLN A 181 -4.89 -6.35 -16.78
C GLN A 181 -5.96 -6.56 -17.86
N PRO A 182 -7.25 -6.38 -17.53
CA PRO A 182 -8.32 -6.77 -18.43
C PRO A 182 -8.39 -5.87 -19.68
N VAL A 183 -8.84 -6.46 -20.79
CA VAL A 183 -9.26 -5.73 -21.98
C VAL A 183 -10.75 -5.48 -21.87
N VAL A 184 -11.17 -4.23 -21.98
CA VAL A 184 -12.56 -3.81 -21.86
C VAL A 184 -13.01 -3.09 -23.13
N ASP A 185 -14.30 -3.19 -23.43
CA ASP A 185 -14.94 -2.44 -24.50
C ASP A 185 -15.83 -1.37 -23.89
N LEU A 186 -15.43 -0.11 -24.05
CA LEU A 186 -16.08 1.05 -23.43
C LEU A 186 -16.89 1.81 -24.48
N GLU A 187 -18.16 2.09 -24.15
CA GLU A 187 -19.02 2.89 -24.99
C GLU A 187 -18.39 4.25 -25.31
N HIS A 188 -18.38 4.64 -26.56
CA HIS A 188 -17.79 5.90 -27.09
C HIS A 188 -16.25 6.04 -26.95
N ILE A 189 -15.55 5.07 -26.34
CA ILE A 189 -14.09 5.07 -26.23
C ILE A 189 -13.48 3.95 -27.08
N GLY A 190 -14.18 2.79 -27.15
CA GLY A 190 -13.72 1.60 -27.83
C GLY A 190 -12.97 0.63 -26.93
N ARG A 191 -12.22 -0.28 -27.55
CA ARG A 191 -11.55 -1.38 -26.88
C ARG A 191 -10.17 -0.94 -26.37
N ILE A 192 -9.97 -1.02 -25.06
CA ILE A 192 -8.70 -0.67 -24.40
C ILE A 192 -8.28 -1.75 -23.41
N GLN A 193 -6.97 -1.88 -23.19
CA GLN A 193 -6.42 -2.62 -22.04
C GLN A 193 -6.24 -1.68 -20.87
N LEU A 194 -6.74 -2.10 -19.70
CA LEU A 194 -6.54 -1.37 -18.46
C LEU A 194 -5.20 -1.79 -17.84
N THR A 195 -4.31 -0.82 -17.58
CA THR A 195 -2.95 -1.05 -17.11
C THR A 195 -2.54 -0.16 -15.95
N PHE A 196 -3.31 0.89 -15.65
CA PHE A 196 -3.06 1.80 -14.54
C PHE A 196 -4.36 2.40 -13.98
N HIS A 197 -4.33 2.82 -12.73
CA HIS A 197 -5.52 3.14 -11.92
C HIS A 197 -6.35 4.30 -12.47
N ASP A 198 -5.72 5.30 -13.09
CA ASP A 198 -6.46 6.44 -13.68
C ASP A 198 -7.49 6.04 -14.73
N GLN A 199 -7.31 4.87 -15.37
CA GLN A 199 -8.28 4.37 -16.34
C GLN A 199 -9.58 3.88 -15.69
N LEU A 200 -9.57 3.59 -14.38
CA LEU A 200 -10.74 3.12 -13.64
C LEU A 200 -11.89 4.14 -13.63
N LYS A 201 -11.57 5.43 -13.80
CA LYS A 201 -12.60 6.50 -13.91
C LYS A 201 -13.55 6.33 -15.09
N PHE A 202 -13.16 5.54 -16.10
CA PHE A 202 -14.02 5.25 -17.25
C PHE A 202 -15.00 4.09 -17.01
N LEU A 203 -14.84 3.36 -15.91
CA LEU A 203 -15.65 2.18 -15.63
C LEU A 203 -16.94 2.56 -14.91
N LYS A 204 -18.06 2.05 -15.42
CA LYS A 204 -19.34 2.07 -14.72
C LYS A 204 -19.60 0.69 -14.12
N MET A 205 -19.53 0.58 -12.80
CA MET A 205 -19.80 -0.66 -12.10
C MET A 205 -21.29 -1.03 -12.15
N LYS A 206 -21.64 -2.30 -11.99
CA LYS A 206 -23.04 -2.75 -11.87
C LYS A 206 -23.71 -2.14 -10.64
N ALA A 207 -22.95 -1.98 -9.55
CA ALA A 207 -23.34 -1.28 -8.35
C ALA A 207 -22.09 -0.65 -7.69
N GLY A 208 -22.26 0.50 -7.04
CA GLY A 208 -21.20 1.18 -6.32
C GLY A 208 -20.18 1.87 -7.25
N HIS A 209 -18.95 1.98 -6.77
CA HIS A 209 -17.88 2.77 -7.37
C HIS A 209 -16.67 1.88 -7.76
N PRO A 210 -15.89 2.22 -8.81
CA PRO A 210 -14.71 1.45 -9.22
C PRO A 210 -13.68 1.20 -8.11
N VAL A 211 -13.63 2.03 -7.08
CA VAL A 211 -12.75 1.83 -5.91
C VAL A 211 -12.99 0.48 -5.21
N GLN A 212 -14.15 -0.15 -5.41
CA GLN A 212 -14.42 -1.51 -4.91
C GLN A 212 -13.43 -2.56 -5.44
N LEU A 213 -12.81 -2.33 -6.60
CA LEU A 213 -11.84 -3.24 -7.19
C LEU A 213 -10.59 -3.43 -6.31
N PHE A 214 -10.25 -2.44 -5.49
CA PHE A 214 -9.16 -2.51 -4.51
C PHE A 214 -9.54 -3.30 -3.25
N LEU A 215 -10.81 -3.30 -2.87
CA LEU A 215 -11.28 -3.69 -1.54
C LEU A 215 -12.04 -5.02 -1.54
N THR A 216 -12.76 -5.32 -2.61
CA THR A 216 -13.53 -6.55 -2.77
C THR A 216 -12.68 -7.82 -2.58
N PRO A 217 -11.47 -7.94 -3.15
CA PRO A 217 -10.65 -9.14 -2.97
C PRO A 217 -10.35 -9.43 -1.50
N ILE A 218 -10.11 -8.39 -0.70
CA ILE A 218 -9.82 -8.54 0.73
C ILE A 218 -11.05 -9.09 1.44
N THR A 219 -12.23 -8.47 1.20
CA THR A 219 -13.50 -8.90 1.80
C THR A 219 -13.82 -10.36 1.50
N VAL A 220 -13.71 -10.74 0.23
CA VAL A 220 -14.02 -12.10 -0.26
C VAL A 220 -13.07 -13.14 0.34
N CYS A 221 -11.76 -12.84 0.40
CA CYS A 221 -10.79 -13.73 1.03
C CYS A 221 -11.03 -13.85 2.55
N LEU A 222 -11.36 -12.75 3.24
CA LEU A 222 -11.71 -12.79 4.66
C LEU A 222 -12.98 -13.59 4.94
N ASN A 223 -13.99 -13.52 4.08
CA ASN A 223 -15.19 -14.35 4.20
C ASN A 223 -14.84 -15.84 4.19
N GLN A 224 -13.99 -16.25 3.25
CA GLN A 224 -13.49 -17.63 3.14
C GLN A 224 -12.76 -18.07 4.42
N LEU A 225 -11.80 -17.25 4.88
CA LEU A 225 -10.98 -17.58 6.04
C LEU A 225 -11.80 -17.59 7.34
N GLN A 226 -12.80 -16.72 7.46
CA GLN A 226 -13.73 -16.71 8.58
C GLN A 226 -14.64 -17.93 8.57
N ALA A 227 -15.15 -18.34 7.41
CA ALA A 227 -15.98 -19.54 7.28
C ALA A 227 -15.20 -20.82 7.65
N LEU A 228 -13.90 -20.88 7.32
CA LEU A 228 -13.00 -21.97 7.70
C LEU A 228 -12.63 -21.95 9.19
N LYS A 229 -12.91 -20.89 9.91
CA LYS A 229 -12.56 -20.70 11.34
C LYS A 229 -11.06 -20.90 11.61
N TYR A 230 -10.22 -20.51 10.66
CA TYR A 230 -8.77 -20.63 10.83
C TYR A 230 -8.19 -19.57 11.77
N TYR A 231 -8.85 -18.41 11.88
CA TYR A 231 -8.29 -17.26 12.58
C TYR A 231 -9.29 -16.62 13.53
N ASP A 232 -8.80 -16.25 14.70
CA ASP A 232 -9.54 -15.53 15.74
C ASP A 232 -9.41 -14.02 15.60
N SER A 233 -8.31 -13.57 14.95
CA SER A 233 -7.99 -12.16 14.82
C SER A 233 -7.33 -11.83 13.48
N PHE A 234 -7.75 -10.70 12.91
CA PHE A 234 -7.29 -10.18 11.63
C PHE A 234 -6.56 -8.86 11.84
N TYR A 235 -5.34 -8.79 11.33
CA TYR A 235 -4.48 -7.62 11.31
C TYR A 235 -4.13 -7.28 9.88
N MET A 236 -3.92 -5.99 9.57
CA MET A 236 -3.65 -5.60 8.19
C MET A 236 -2.52 -4.58 8.12
N THR A 237 -1.64 -4.73 7.14
CA THR A 237 -0.59 -3.79 6.78
C THR A 237 -0.40 -3.71 5.28
N GLY A 238 0.26 -2.68 4.84
CA GLY A 238 0.68 -2.47 3.46
C GLY A 238 1.50 -1.20 3.36
N VAL A 239 2.26 -1.05 2.29
CA VAL A 239 3.10 0.13 2.02
C VAL A 239 2.55 0.91 0.84
N SER A 240 2.73 2.24 0.81
CA SER A 240 2.31 3.08 -0.32
C SER A 240 0.81 2.95 -0.61
N GLY A 241 0.41 2.65 -1.85
CA GLY A 241 -0.98 2.32 -2.19
C GLY A 241 -1.58 1.20 -1.35
N GLY A 242 -0.76 0.22 -0.92
CA GLY A 242 -1.17 -0.82 0.02
C GLY A 242 -1.44 -0.28 1.43
N GLY A 243 -0.70 0.73 1.87
CA GLY A 243 -0.96 1.46 3.11
C GLY A 243 -2.24 2.30 3.02
N TRP A 244 -2.50 2.91 1.86
CA TRP A 244 -3.79 3.54 1.59
C TRP A 244 -4.94 2.53 1.69
N THR A 245 -4.83 1.40 0.98
CA THR A 245 -5.83 0.32 1.03
C THR A 245 -6.05 -0.16 2.47
N THR A 246 -4.98 -0.29 3.26
CA THR A 246 -5.06 -0.67 4.69
C THR A 246 -5.88 0.33 5.49
N THR A 247 -5.67 1.64 5.28
CA THR A 247 -6.44 2.70 5.96
C THR A 247 -7.91 2.62 5.60
N ILE A 248 -8.24 2.58 4.30
CA ILE A 248 -9.63 2.54 3.83
C ILE A 248 -10.33 1.25 4.30
N TYR A 249 -9.69 0.10 4.09
CA TYR A 249 -10.31 -1.17 4.42
C TYR A 249 -10.59 -1.33 5.92
N ALA A 250 -9.65 -0.93 6.77
CA ALA A 250 -9.87 -0.93 8.22
C ALA A 250 -10.98 0.02 8.66
N ALA A 251 -11.21 1.13 7.95
CA ALA A 251 -12.34 2.03 8.23
C ALA A 251 -13.69 1.39 7.89
N LEU A 252 -13.74 0.51 6.89
CA LEU A 252 -14.97 -0.14 6.39
C LEU A 252 -15.32 -1.43 7.13
N ASP A 253 -14.32 -2.26 7.45
CA ASP A 253 -14.53 -3.61 7.98
C ASP A 253 -14.02 -3.74 9.43
N PRO A 254 -14.95 -3.79 10.40
CA PRO A 254 -14.61 -3.92 11.82
C PRO A 254 -13.92 -5.24 12.20
N ARG A 255 -13.85 -6.23 11.31
CA ARG A 255 -13.10 -7.47 11.54
C ARG A 255 -11.59 -7.18 11.70
N ILE A 256 -11.08 -6.10 11.10
CA ILE A 256 -9.68 -5.70 11.27
C ILE A 256 -9.49 -5.11 12.66
N LYS A 257 -8.79 -5.84 13.52
CA LYS A 257 -8.52 -5.40 14.91
C LYS A 257 -7.38 -4.41 15.00
N ARG A 258 -6.30 -4.62 14.24
CA ARG A 258 -5.16 -3.70 14.15
C ARG A 258 -4.86 -3.41 12.70
N SER A 259 -4.64 -2.16 12.38
CA SER A 259 -4.21 -1.72 11.06
C SER A 259 -2.91 -0.92 11.15
N TYR A 260 -1.97 -1.24 10.27
CA TYR A 260 -0.62 -0.69 10.22
C TYR A 260 -0.33 -0.14 8.82
N PRO A 261 -0.98 0.94 8.39
CA PRO A 261 -0.69 1.55 7.09
C PRO A 261 0.68 2.21 7.10
N VAL A 262 1.58 1.78 6.19
CA VAL A 262 2.94 2.31 6.08
C VAL A 262 3.03 3.26 4.89
N ALA A 263 3.42 4.51 5.12
CA ALA A 263 3.58 5.56 4.11
C ALA A 263 2.43 5.58 3.07
N GLY A 264 1.19 5.40 3.54
CA GLY A 264 0.02 5.19 2.68
C GLY A 264 -0.93 6.37 2.59
N SER A 265 -0.91 7.28 3.54
CA SER A 265 -1.80 8.43 3.53
C SER A 265 -1.34 9.56 4.45
N LEU A 266 -1.71 10.79 4.07
CA LEU A 266 -1.78 11.99 4.91
C LEU A 266 -3.06 12.74 4.54
N PRO A 267 -3.64 13.55 5.45
CA PRO A 267 -4.66 14.51 5.08
C PRO A 267 -4.22 15.38 3.89
N LEU A 268 -5.13 15.68 2.96
CA LEU A 268 -4.78 16.34 1.70
C LEU A 268 -4.07 17.69 1.89
N HIS A 269 -4.44 18.46 2.91
CA HIS A 269 -3.83 19.76 3.21
C HIS A 269 -2.37 19.67 3.70
N LEU A 270 -1.90 18.46 4.05
CA LEU A 270 -0.53 18.18 4.47
C LEU A 270 0.30 17.48 3.39
N ARG A 271 -0.25 17.29 2.20
CA ARG A 271 0.46 16.62 1.12
C ARG A 271 1.28 17.65 0.34
N GLU A 272 2.58 17.39 0.25
CA GLU A 272 3.53 18.18 -0.51
C GLU A 272 3.77 17.52 -1.86
N ASP A 273 3.76 18.29 -2.90
CA ASP A 273 4.19 17.86 -4.24
C ASP A 273 5.72 18.04 -4.34
N ARG A 274 6.46 17.17 -3.66
CA ARG A 274 7.92 17.34 -3.46
C ARG A 274 8.70 17.24 -4.75
N ASP A 275 8.22 16.49 -5.74
CA ASP A 275 9.09 16.11 -6.84
C ASP A 275 8.36 15.89 -8.17
N ARG A 276 7.63 16.88 -8.63
CA ARG A 276 7.33 16.93 -10.08
C ARG A 276 8.59 16.94 -10.94
N ALA A 277 9.72 17.28 -10.34
CA ALA A 277 10.98 17.45 -11.04
C ALA A 277 11.87 16.20 -11.09
N ASN A 278 11.81 15.33 -10.08
CA ASN A 278 12.79 14.25 -9.88
C ASN A 278 12.22 12.84 -9.75
N SER A 279 10.90 12.65 -9.63
CA SER A 279 10.35 11.32 -9.53
C SER A 279 9.70 10.85 -10.84
N ALA A 280 9.91 9.59 -11.17
CA ALA A 280 9.13 8.90 -12.20
C ALA A 280 7.63 8.83 -11.83
N HIS A 281 7.29 9.20 -10.61
CA HIS A 281 5.94 9.24 -10.03
C HIS A 281 5.54 10.69 -9.82
N HIS A 282 4.97 11.32 -10.85
CA HIS A 282 4.44 12.67 -10.78
C HIS A 282 3.35 12.78 -9.70
N GLY A 283 3.54 13.69 -8.73
CA GLY A 283 2.56 13.94 -7.69
C GLY A 283 2.44 12.86 -6.62
N ALA A 284 3.58 12.24 -6.24
CA ALA A 284 3.61 11.11 -5.31
C ALA A 284 2.84 11.34 -4.00
N ASP A 285 2.88 12.54 -3.43
CA ASP A 285 2.11 12.84 -2.20
C ASP A 285 0.61 12.97 -2.47
N TRP A 286 0.20 13.37 -3.67
CA TRP A 286 -1.22 13.40 -4.07
C TRP A 286 -1.73 12.02 -4.47
N GLY A 287 -0.83 11.12 -4.84
CA GLY A 287 -1.11 9.74 -5.17
C GLY A 287 -1.83 9.56 -6.51
N ASP A 288 -2.23 8.32 -6.74
CA ASP A 288 -3.00 7.92 -7.91
C ASP A 288 -4.49 8.20 -7.74
N TYR A 289 -5.27 7.78 -8.73
CA TYR A 289 -6.72 7.95 -8.80
C TYR A 289 -7.44 7.67 -7.47
N GLU A 290 -7.13 6.56 -6.81
CA GLU A 290 -7.80 6.11 -5.59
C GLU A 290 -7.56 7.05 -4.39
N GLN A 291 -6.45 7.77 -4.36
CA GLN A 291 -6.10 8.64 -3.25
C GLN A 291 -6.75 10.02 -3.29
N SER A 292 -7.42 10.36 -4.38
CA SER A 292 -8.00 11.68 -4.61
C SER A 292 -9.42 11.66 -5.21
N ILE A 293 -10.20 10.60 -4.98
CA ILE A 293 -11.60 10.48 -5.41
C ILE A 293 -12.47 11.49 -4.65
N PRO A 294 -12.96 12.57 -5.29
CA PRO A 294 -13.66 13.65 -4.58
C PRO A 294 -14.90 13.17 -3.84
N GLU A 295 -15.67 12.27 -4.45
CA GLU A 295 -16.92 11.76 -3.91
C GLU A 295 -16.70 10.91 -2.65
N LEU A 296 -15.64 10.10 -2.63
CA LEU A 296 -15.28 9.29 -1.47
C LEU A 296 -14.86 10.19 -0.29
N TYR A 297 -13.98 11.15 -0.57
CA TYR A 297 -13.44 12.03 0.49
C TYR A 297 -14.41 13.13 0.90
N ALA A 298 -15.49 13.39 0.14
CA ALA A 298 -16.62 14.18 0.59
C ALA A 298 -17.48 13.44 1.64
N ILE A 299 -17.56 12.11 1.56
CA ILE A 299 -18.23 11.29 2.58
C ILE A 299 -17.38 11.24 3.86
N ALA A 300 -16.12 10.86 3.76
CA ALA A 300 -15.18 10.79 4.87
C ALA A 300 -13.78 11.19 4.43
N ASN A 301 -13.27 12.28 4.96
CA ASN A 301 -11.90 12.67 4.72
C ASN A 301 -10.91 11.77 5.48
N TYR A 302 -9.61 11.97 5.28
CA TYR A 302 -8.60 11.10 5.90
C TYR A 302 -8.65 11.09 7.43
N LEU A 303 -9.03 12.20 8.09
CA LEU A 303 -9.16 12.24 9.55
C LEU A 303 -10.34 11.39 10.03
N ASP A 304 -11.48 11.45 9.32
CA ASP A 304 -12.62 10.57 9.59
C ASP A 304 -12.27 9.10 9.36
N LEU A 305 -11.51 8.79 8.29
CA LEU A 305 -11.05 7.42 8.01
C LEU A 305 -10.13 6.89 9.11
N TYR A 306 -9.23 7.71 9.66
CA TYR A 306 -8.40 7.32 10.80
C TYR A 306 -9.24 7.04 12.06
N ILE A 307 -10.27 7.81 12.30
CA ILE A 307 -11.23 7.57 13.38
C ILE A 307 -11.95 6.25 13.16
N LEU A 308 -12.55 6.04 11.97
CA LEU A 308 -13.30 4.82 11.63
C LEU A 308 -12.46 3.56 11.70
N SER A 309 -11.18 3.62 11.32
CA SER A 309 -10.27 2.47 11.40
C SER A 309 -9.80 2.16 12.81
N SER A 310 -9.96 3.11 13.73
CA SER A 310 -9.49 3.02 15.11
C SER A 310 -10.60 2.73 16.12
N VAL A 311 -11.83 3.19 15.85
CA VAL A 311 -12.95 3.11 16.79
C VAL A 311 -13.50 1.68 16.93
N GLY A 312 -13.77 1.26 18.19
CA GLY A 312 -14.32 -0.04 18.54
C GLY A 312 -13.45 -0.82 19.52
N ASP A 313 -14.08 -1.76 20.23
CA ASP A 313 -13.39 -2.55 21.26
C ASP A 313 -12.18 -3.31 20.70
N GLY A 314 -11.04 -3.12 21.35
CA GLY A 314 -9.76 -3.71 20.96
C GLY A 314 -9.24 -3.27 19.58
N ARG A 315 -9.84 -2.27 18.92
CA ARG A 315 -9.36 -1.78 17.61
C ARG A 315 -8.30 -0.67 17.75
N LYS A 316 -7.39 -0.65 16.80
CA LYS A 316 -6.36 0.39 16.73
C LYS A 316 -5.86 0.57 15.30
N GLN A 317 -5.67 1.81 14.90
CA GLN A 317 -4.77 2.12 13.80
C GLN A 317 -3.48 2.70 14.34
N LEU A 318 -2.35 2.07 14.01
CA LEU A 318 -1.02 2.60 14.20
C LEU A 318 -0.48 3.00 12.83
N GLN A 319 -0.68 4.25 12.45
CA GLN A 319 -0.14 4.78 11.20
C GLN A 319 1.39 4.79 11.27
N MET A 320 2.07 4.29 10.23
CA MET A 320 3.51 4.19 10.19
C MET A 320 4.07 5.09 9.10
N LEU A 321 4.96 6.01 9.47
CA LEU A 321 5.57 6.95 8.56
C LEU A 321 7.09 6.84 8.62
N ASN A 322 7.74 6.95 7.46
CA ASN A 322 9.18 7.03 7.34
C ASN A 322 9.58 8.52 7.27
N LYS A 323 10.29 9.02 8.29
CA LYS A 323 10.68 10.43 8.36
C LYS A 323 11.42 10.91 7.10
N TYR A 324 12.25 10.04 6.55
CA TYR A 324 13.12 10.32 5.40
C TYR A 324 12.71 9.52 4.18
N ASP A 325 11.41 9.28 3.99
CA ASP A 325 10.90 8.57 2.82
C ASP A 325 11.33 9.30 1.54
N PRO A 326 12.02 8.61 0.60
CA PRO A 326 12.49 9.24 -0.63
C PRO A 326 11.38 9.43 -1.67
N CYS A 327 10.24 8.73 -1.50
CA CYS A 327 9.11 8.80 -2.41
C CYS A 327 8.10 9.85 -1.94
N CYS A 328 7.45 9.56 -0.84
CA CYS A 328 6.17 10.20 -0.55
C CYS A 328 5.86 10.21 0.96
N LEU A 329 5.00 11.18 1.37
CA LEU A 329 4.43 11.27 2.72
C LEU A 329 5.47 11.32 3.84
N ALA A 330 6.65 11.88 3.57
CA ALA A 330 7.73 12.00 4.54
C ALA A 330 7.49 13.14 5.56
N GLY A 331 8.34 13.21 6.58
CA GLY A 331 8.37 14.31 7.54
C GLY A 331 7.56 14.06 8.81
N GLU A 332 7.16 15.14 9.45
CA GLU A 332 6.55 15.12 10.78
C GLU A 332 5.20 15.87 10.84
N SER A 333 4.59 16.15 9.70
CA SER A 333 3.32 16.89 9.62
C SER A 333 2.16 16.18 10.34
N PHE A 334 2.26 14.87 10.57
CA PHE A 334 1.29 14.09 11.35
C PHE A 334 1.08 14.64 12.78
N ARG A 335 2.04 15.35 13.35
CA ARG A 335 1.94 15.95 14.69
C ARG A 335 0.79 16.95 14.81
N THR A 336 0.31 17.46 13.69
CA THR A 336 -0.83 18.39 13.65
C THR A 336 -2.17 17.70 13.93
N TYR A 337 -2.29 16.40 13.65
CA TYR A 337 -3.55 15.66 13.76
C TYR A 337 -3.55 14.45 14.71
N GLU A 338 -2.38 13.88 15.05
CA GLU A 338 -2.29 12.63 15.81
C GLU A 338 -3.10 12.67 17.10
N ASN A 339 -2.84 13.68 17.96
CA ASN A 339 -3.56 13.81 19.21
C ASN A 339 -5.03 14.11 19.01
N VAL A 340 -5.37 14.97 18.05
CA VAL A 340 -6.76 15.35 17.77
C VAL A 340 -7.59 14.13 17.35
N VAL A 341 -7.06 13.30 16.47
CA VAL A 341 -7.71 12.05 16.05
C VAL A 341 -7.84 11.07 17.22
N ASN A 342 -6.76 10.86 17.99
CA ASN A 342 -6.79 9.93 19.11
C ASN A 342 -7.78 10.39 20.22
N ASP A 343 -7.81 11.65 20.53
CA ASP A 343 -8.74 12.21 21.52
C ASP A 343 -10.19 12.09 21.04
N ARG A 344 -10.44 12.27 19.74
CA ARG A 344 -11.75 12.02 19.15
C ARG A 344 -12.15 10.53 19.27
N VAL A 345 -11.26 9.60 18.93
CA VAL A 345 -11.52 8.15 19.09
C VAL A 345 -11.88 7.80 20.52
N LYS A 346 -11.15 8.35 21.51
CA LYS A 346 -11.43 8.15 22.94
C LYS A 346 -12.78 8.76 23.35
N ALA A 347 -13.10 9.96 22.88
CA ALA A 347 -14.35 10.66 23.18
C ALA A 347 -15.59 9.93 22.69
N LEU A 348 -15.46 9.08 21.65
CA LEU A 348 -16.57 8.26 21.16
C LEU A 348 -16.96 7.12 22.15
N GLY A 349 -16.14 6.81 23.15
CA GLY A 349 -16.48 5.90 24.25
C GLY A 349 -16.64 4.43 23.89
N SER A 350 -16.41 4.04 22.64
CA SER A 350 -16.54 2.65 22.16
C SER A 350 -15.24 1.84 22.21
N GLY A 351 -14.22 2.37 22.88
CA GLY A 351 -12.87 1.80 22.91
C GLY A 351 -12.07 2.10 21.64
N GLY A 352 -10.85 1.61 21.60
CA GLY A 352 -9.93 1.81 20.47
C GLY A 352 -8.94 2.95 20.66
N SER A 353 -8.02 3.09 19.70
CA SER A 353 -6.99 4.13 19.75
C SER A 353 -6.38 4.39 18.37
N PHE A 354 -5.87 5.61 18.19
CA PHE A 354 -5.05 6.01 17.06
C PHE A 354 -3.68 6.47 17.56
N ALA A 355 -2.63 6.13 16.83
CA ALA A 355 -1.28 6.62 17.09
C ALA A 355 -0.46 6.62 15.80
N VAL A 356 0.68 7.30 15.82
CA VAL A 356 1.65 7.31 14.73
C VAL A 356 3.00 6.77 15.21
N PHE A 357 3.54 5.82 14.46
CA PHE A 357 4.94 5.40 14.60
C PHE A 357 5.76 6.11 13.52
N LEU A 358 6.74 6.91 13.93
CA LEU A 358 7.67 7.57 13.03
C LEU A 358 8.99 6.81 12.99
N ASP A 359 9.30 6.16 11.87
CA ASP A 359 10.62 5.59 11.67
C ASP A 359 11.61 6.69 11.28
N THR A 360 12.55 6.97 12.19
CA THR A 360 13.58 8.01 11.99
C THR A 360 14.88 7.46 11.39
N LYS A 361 14.94 6.17 11.10
CA LYS A 361 16.14 5.49 10.57
C LYS A 361 15.93 4.97 9.15
N ASN A 362 14.73 4.52 8.81
CA ASN A 362 14.44 4.03 7.47
C ASN A 362 14.57 5.16 6.44
N ARG A 363 15.32 4.88 5.37
CA ARG A 363 15.54 5.81 4.26
C ARG A 363 15.01 5.25 2.93
N PHE A 364 14.18 4.24 3.02
CA PHE A 364 13.56 3.58 1.88
C PHE A 364 12.04 3.71 1.98
N HIS A 365 11.38 3.71 0.84
CA HIS A 365 9.93 3.62 0.76
C HIS A 365 9.51 2.16 0.98
N SER A 366 9.55 1.70 2.23
CA SER A 366 9.37 0.29 2.59
C SER A 366 8.96 0.10 4.04
N ILE A 367 8.56 -1.12 4.37
CA ILE A 367 8.34 -1.56 5.76
C ILE A 367 9.70 -1.98 6.34
N SER A 368 10.16 -1.27 7.36
CA SER A 368 11.44 -1.56 8.02
C SER A 368 11.32 -2.69 9.06
N ALA A 369 12.46 -3.24 9.47
CA ALA A 369 12.51 -4.19 10.59
C ALA A 369 11.95 -3.57 11.88
N ALA A 370 12.23 -2.29 12.16
CA ALA A 370 11.68 -1.58 13.31
C ALA A 370 10.14 -1.45 13.24
N ALA A 371 9.58 -1.26 12.05
CA ALA A 371 8.14 -1.26 11.84
C ALA A 371 7.54 -2.65 12.12
N LEU A 372 8.16 -3.74 11.62
CA LEU A 372 7.73 -5.11 11.90
C LEU A 372 7.74 -5.45 13.39
N ASP A 373 8.81 -5.11 14.09
CA ASP A 373 8.93 -5.30 15.55
C ASP A 373 7.87 -4.49 16.30
N THR A 374 7.60 -3.26 15.87
CA THR A 374 6.57 -2.40 16.46
C THR A 374 5.17 -3.01 16.26
N MET A 375 4.84 -3.50 15.07
CA MET A 375 3.58 -4.21 14.81
C MET A 375 3.42 -5.41 15.74
N LEU A 376 4.45 -6.25 15.85
CA LEU A 376 4.42 -7.46 16.68
C LEU A 376 4.24 -7.12 18.16
N ASN A 377 4.97 -6.13 18.66
CA ASN A 377 4.87 -5.67 20.05
C ASN A 377 3.47 -5.10 20.35
N ASP A 378 2.91 -4.31 19.45
CA ASP A 378 1.54 -3.78 19.56
C ASP A 378 0.49 -4.91 19.58
N ILE A 379 0.66 -5.95 18.75
CA ILE A 379 -0.24 -7.12 18.76
C ILE A 379 -0.12 -7.94 20.06
N LYS A 380 1.07 -7.99 20.68
CA LYS A 380 1.32 -8.76 21.90
C LYS A 380 0.92 -8.01 23.19
N SER A 381 0.76 -6.70 23.13
CA SER A 381 0.43 -5.86 24.30
C SER A 381 -1.05 -5.90 24.72
N ASN A 382 -1.84 -6.79 24.13
CA ASN A 382 -3.27 -6.97 24.44
C ASN A 382 -3.59 -8.37 24.90
#